data_6ea277b0d6e7310edfeaa87200788649
#
_entry.id   6ea277b0d6e7310edfeaa87200788649
#
_cell.length_a   1.000
_cell.length_b   1.000
_cell.length_c   1.000
_cell.angle_alpha   90.00
_cell.angle_beta   90.00
_cell.angle_gamma   90.00
#
_symmetry.space_group_name_H-M   'P 1'
#
loop_
_entity.id
_entity.type
_entity.pdbx_description
1 polymer ?
#
loop_
_entity_poly.entity_id
_entity_poly.type
_entity_poly.pdbx_seq_one_letter_code
_entity_poly.pdbx_strand_id
1 'polypeptide(L)'
;MVTLKIDGRTVQAEPNATVLEACMAQGIKIPTLCNLKDINNIGACRMCLVEDAKTGKLQASCVLPVSEGLEIKTSTPKVLEARRAVLELILSDHDRSCLTCKRNQSCELQALANEMGIEDIEFPGERIIKTIDELSPSIVRDNNKCILCRRWPPAPKHRACLP
;
A
#
# COMPACT_ATOMS: atom_id res chain seq x y z
N MET A 1 26.45 -6.41 -5.01
CA MET A 1 25.50 -7.04 -4.05
C MET A 1 25.64 -6.32 -2.74
N VAL A 2 24.54 -6.03 -2.09
CA VAL A 2 24.47 -5.39 -0.77
C VAL A 2 23.97 -6.41 0.23
N THR A 3 24.59 -6.48 1.40
CA THR A 3 24.23 -7.45 2.45
C THR A 3 23.38 -6.75 3.50
N LEU A 4 22.19 -7.25 3.76
CA LEU A 4 21.26 -6.76 4.77
C LEU A 4 20.68 -7.92 5.58
N LYS A 5 20.03 -7.62 6.70
CA LYS A 5 19.28 -8.60 7.48
C LYS A 5 17.80 -8.32 7.41
N ILE A 6 17.01 -9.35 7.15
CA ILE A 6 15.55 -9.31 7.15
C ILE A 6 15.05 -10.38 8.11
N ASP A 7 14.36 -9.97 9.17
CA ASP A 7 13.85 -10.86 10.24
C ASP A 7 14.94 -11.81 10.79
N GLY A 8 16.17 -11.28 10.98
CA GLY A 8 17.34 -12.02 11.48
C GLY A 8 18.07 -12.88 10.43
N ARG A 9 17.57 -12.98 9.20
CA ARG A 9 18.22 -13.72 8.10
C ARG A 9 19.11 -12.78 7.29
N THR A 10 20.32 -13.21 6.98
CA THR A 10 21.22 -12.47 6.09
C THR A 10 20.78 -12.67 4.63
N VAL A 11 20.57 -11.58 3.94
CA VAL A 11 20.08 -11.55 2.56
C VAL A 11 21.01 -10.70 1.71
N GLN A 12 21.27 -11.13 0.48
CA GLN A 12 21.96 -10.33 -0.53
C GLN A 12 20.96 -9.77 -1.53
N ALA A 13 21.08 -8.48 -1.84
CA ALA A 13 20.23 -7.77 -2.77
C ALA A 13 21.05 -6.94 -3.77
N GLU A 14 20.43 -6.59 -4.89
CA GLU A 14 21.04 -5.67 -5.86
C GLU A 14 21.16 -4.27 -5.26
N PRO A 15 22.24 -3.50 -5.56
CA PRO A 15 22.50 -2.21 -4.92
C PRO A 15 21.38 -1.17 -5.11
N ASN A 16 20.63 -1.27 -6.20
CA ASN A 16 19.55 -0.34 -6.55
C ASN A 16 18.16 -0.87 -6.17
N ALA A 17 18.09 -2.04 -5.54
CA ALA A 17 16.81 -2.62 -5.12
C ALA A 17 16.23 -1.88 -3.91
N THR A 18 14.93 -1.95 -3.79
CA THR A 18 14.21 -1.55 -2.57
C THR A 18 14.16 -2.70 -1.57
N VAL A 19 13.92 -2.37 -0.29
CA VAL A 19 13.72 -3.39 0.75
C VAL A 19 12.51 -4.28 0.41
N LEU A 20 11.46 -3.73 -0.21
CA LEU A 20 10.32 -4.53 -0.66
C LEU A 20 10.74 -5.59 -1.68
N GLU A 21 11.53 -5.22 -2.69
CA GLU A 21 12.02 -6.15 -3.71
C GLU A 21 12.93 -7.23 -3.10
N ALA A 22 13.80 -6.84 -2.17
CA ALA A 22 14.64 -7.78 -1.44
C ALA A 22 13.79 -8.79 -0.63
N CYS A 23 12.72 -8.34 0.05
CA CYS A 23 11.79 -9.20 0.76
C CYS A 23 11.06 -10.15 -0.19
N MET A 24 10.56 -9.65 -1.31
CA MET A 24 9.86 -10.46 -2.32
C MET A 24 10.76 -11.54 -2.92
N ALA A 25 12.02 -11.24 -3.18
CA ALA A 25 13.01 -12.20 -3.68
C ALA A 25 13.26 -13.35 -2.67
N GLN A 26 13.04 -13.11 -1.39
CA GLN A 26 13.15 -14.12 -0.31
C GLN A 26 11.81 -14.81 0.01
N GLY A 27 10.76 -14.55 -0.76
CA GLY A 27 9.42 -15.09 -0.51
C GLY A 27 8.70 -14.46 0.70
N ILE A 28 9.22 -13.34 1.24
CA ILE A 28 8.59 -12.61 2.34
C ILE A 28 7.53 -11.68 1.77
N LYS A 29 6.27 -11.98 2.08
CA LYS A 29 5.13 -11.18 1.61
C LYS A 29 4.94 -9.95 2.50
N ILE A 30 5.11 -8.76 1.93
CA ILE A 30 4.76 -7.50 2.57
C ILE A 30 3.53 -6.92 1.86
N PRO A 31 2.46 -6.52 2.59
CA PRO A 31 1.26 -5.98 1.98
C PRO A 31 1.52 -4.64 1.29
N THR A 32 0.92 -4.45 0.13
CA THR A 32 1.00 -3.19 -0.64
C THR A 32 -0.35 -2.89 -1.28
N LEU A 33 -0.68 -1.59 -1.44
CA LEU A 33 -1.86 -1.14 -2.19
C LEU A 33 -1.50 -0.19 -3.33
N CYS A 34 -0.41 0.56 -3.22
CA CYS A 34 0.00 1.52 -4.26
C CYS A 34 1.17 1.04 -5.11
N ASN A 35 2.00 0.14 -4.60
CA ASN A 35 3.14 -0.37 -5.37
C ASN A 35 2.66 -1.22 -6.55
N LEU A 36 3.20 -0.93 -7.72
CA LEU A 36 3.05 -1.74 -8.92
C LEU A 36 4.40 -1.76 -9.63
N LYS A 37 5.00 -2.94 -9.72
CA LYS A 37 6.34 -3.13 -10.27
C LYS A 37 6.46 -2.42 -11.63
N ASP A 38 7.55 -1.71 -11.84
CA ASP A 38 7.92 -0.97 -13.06
C ASP A 38 6.96 0.17 -13.46
N ILE A 39 5.87 0.40 -12.73
CA ILE A 39 4.86 1.41 -13.04
C ILE A 39 4.77 2.47 -11.94
N ASN A 40 4.64 2.06 -10.68
CA ASN A 40 4.34 2.98 -9.59
C ASN A 40 4.99 2.58 -8.27
N ASN A 41 5.94 3.37 -7.82
CA ASN A 41 6.66 3.17 -6.56
C ASN A 41 6.76 4.47 -5.78
N ILE A 42 5.63 4.99 -5.32
CA ILE A 42 5.51 6.31 -4.70
C ILE A 42 5.39 6.31 -3.16
N GLY A 43 5.25 5.14 -2.56
CA GLY A 43 5.11 5.02 -1.10
C GLY A 43 3.86 5.68 -0.51
N ALA A 44 2.79 5.91 -1.30
CA ALA A 44 1.63 6.69 -0.86
C ALA A 44 0.77 5.97 0.18
N CYS A 45 0.49 4.68 0.00
CA CYS A 45 -0.46 3.95 0.86
C CYS A 45 0.08 3.56 2.23
N ARG A 46 1.39 3.56 2.43
CA ARG A 46 2.06 3.16 3.69
C ARG A 46 1.76 1.74 4.20
N MET A 47 1.10 0.89 3.42
CA MET A 47 0.84 -0.50 3.81
C MET A 47 2.11 -1.34 3.95
N CYS A 48 3.17 -0.99 3.21
CA CYS A 48 4.43 -1.71 3.20
C CYS A 48 5.42 -1.28 4.30
N LEU A 49 4.92 -0.75 5.43
CA LEU A 49 5.77 -0.36 6.56
C LEU A 49 6.59 -1.55 7.07
N VAL A 50 7.85 -1.29 7.36
CA VAL A 50 8.79 -2.18 8.06
C VAL A 50 9.50 -1.40 9.15
N GLU A 51 10.06 -2.08 10.14
CA GLU A 51 10.80 -1.46 11.22
C GLU A 51 12.31 -1.63 11.00
N ASP A 52 13.06 -0.55 11.07
CA ASP A 52 14.51 -0.59 11.18
C ASP A 52 14.87 -1.05 12.60
N ALA A 53 15.52 -2.20 12.70
CA ALA A 53 15.83 -2.82 13.99
C ALA A 53 16.82 -2.01 14.84
N LYS A 54 17.66 -1.17 14.23
CA LYS A 54 18.63 -0.34 14.92
C LYS A 54 18.03 0.95 15.48
N THR A 55 17.13 1.56 14.73
CA THR A 55 16.56 2.86 15.09
C THR A 55 15.14 2.77 15.65
N GLY A 56 14.46 1.64 15.44
CA GLY A 56 13.06 1.45 15.77
C GLY A 56 12.11 2.30 14.90
N LYS A 57 12.58 2.92 13.82
CA LYS A 57 11.76 3.75 12.93
C LYS A 57 10.98 2.90 11.95
N LEU A 58 9.72 3.29 11.71
CA LEU A 58 8.90 2.70 10.66
C LEU A 58 9.17 3.40 9.33
N GLN A 59 9.42 2.60 8.29
CA GLN A 59 9.72 3.08 6.95
C GLN A 59 8.93 2.29 5.89
N ALA A 60 8.59 2.94 4.78
CA ALA A 60 7.90 2.27 3.68
C ALA A 60 8.91 1.49 2.84
N SER A 61 8.86 0.16 2.89
CA SER A 61 9.82 -0.72 2.22
C SER A 61 9.87 -0.55 0.70
N CYS A 62 8.78 -0.12 0.07
CA CYS A 62 8.72 0.06 -1.38
C CYS A 62 9.55 1.25 -1.89
N VAL A 63 9.92 2.20 -1.03
CA VAL A 63 10.76 3.36 -1.37
C VAL A 63 12.06 3.41 -0.56
N LEU A 64 12.26 2.47 0.35
CA LEU A 64 13.48 2.37 1.13
C LEU A 64 14.54 1.61 0.35
N PRO A 65 15.66 2.25 -0.05
CA PRO A 65 16.75 1.55 -0.72
C PRO A 65 17.45 0.58 0.23
N VAL A 66 17.95 -0.52 -0.29
CA VAL A 66 18.83 -1.41 0.46
C VAL A 66 20.17 -0.74 0.73
N SER A 67 20.74 -1.00 1.90
CA SER A 67 22.08 -0.51 2.27
C SER A 67 22.84 -1.56 3.07
N GLU A 68 24.17 -1.49 3.04
CA GLU A 68 25.01 -2.45 3.74
C GLU A 68 24.78 -2.40 5.24
N GLY A 69 24.59 -3.57 5.83
CA GLY A 69 24.33 -3.72 7.27
C GLY A 69 22.96 -3.20 7.74
N LEU A 70 22.02 -2.90 6.82
CA LEU A 70 20.63 -2.57 7.17
C LEU A 70 19.97 -3.80 7.83
N GLU A 71 19.25 -3.57 8.91
CA GLU A 71 18.53 -4.63 9.62
C GLU A 71 17.05 -4.29 9.75
N ILE A 72 16.21 -5.09 9.12
CA ILE A 72 14.76 -4.84 8.98
C ILE A 72 13.97 -5.95 9.66
N LYS A 73 12.91 -5.55 10.35
CA LYS A 73 11.86 -6.43 10.87
C LYS A 73 10.55 -6.16 10.15
N THR A 74 9.91 -7.22 9.66
CA THR A 74 8.74 -7.10 8.79
C THR A 74 7.40 -7.25 9.50
N SER A 75 7.37 -7.85 10.71
CA SER A 75 6.14 -8.24 11.41
C SER A 75 6.21 -8.04 12.93
N THR A 76 6.82 -6.94 13.40
CA THR A 76 6.76 -6.59 14.84
C THR A 76 5.35 -6.11 15.20
N PRO A 77 4.95 -6.19 16.51
CA PRO A 77 3.67 -5.63 16.97
C PRO A 77 3.47 -4.19 16.48
N LYS A 78 4.52 -3.37 16.61
CA LYS A 78 4.53 -1.96 16.15
C LYS A 78 4.24 -1.81 14.65
N VAL A 79 4.81 -2.69 13.82
CA VAL A 79 4.56 -2.71 12.37
C VAL A 79 3.12 -3.10 12.08
N LEU A 80 2.60 -4.12 12.77
CA LEU A 80 1.23 -4.61 12.56
C LEU A 80 0.19 -3.58 12.99
N GLU A 81 0.36 -2.95 14.15
CA GLU A 81 -0.49 -1.86 14.64
C GLU A 81 -0.49 -0.67 13.67
N ALA A 82 0.69 -0.25 13.20
CA ALA A 82 0.79 0.86 12.26
C ALA A 82 0.12 0.54 10.92
N ARG A 83 0.26 -0.68 10.40
CA ARG A 83 -0.43 -1.10 9.17
C ARG A 83 -1.94 -1.15 9.36
N ARG A 84 -2.42 -1.64 10.52
CA ARG A 84 -3.84 -1.66 10.86
C ARG A 84 -4.39 -0.24 10.88
N ALA A 85 -3.78 0.68 11.60
CA ALA A 85 -4.18 2.08 11.67
C ALA A 85 -4.23 2.74 10.27
N VAL A 86 -3.21 2.51 9.44
CA VAL A 86 -3.17 3.00 8.05
C VAL A 86 -4.32 2.44 7.23
N LEU A 87 -4.62 1.16 7.35
CA LEU A 87 -5.71 0.52 6.61
C LEU A 87 -7.07 1.05 7.04
N GLU A 88 -7.29 1.24 8.34
CA GLU A 88 -8.49 1.86 8.90
C GLU A 88 -8.68 3.30 8.42
N LEU A 89 -7.61 4.08 8.34
CA LEU A 89 -7.64 5.44 7.78
C LEU A 89 -8.03 5.43 6.28
N ILE A 90 -7.54 4.46 5.50
CA ILE A 90 -7.95 4.31 4.10
C ILE A 90 -9.43 3.94 4.01
N LEU A 91 -9.90 3.06 4.89
CA LEU A 91 -11.29 2.60 4.92
C LEU A 91 -12.25 3.68 5.45
N SER A 92 -11.79 4.64 6.25
CA SER A 92 -12.63 5.69 6.81
C SER A 92 -13.23 6.61 5.74
N ASP A 93 -12.50 6.92 4.66
CA ASP A 93 -13.00 7.72 3.51
C ASP A 93 -13.50 6.83 2.33
N HIS A 94 -13.40 5.51 2.44
CA HIS A 94 -13.80 4.59 1.37
C HIS A 94 -15.27 4.19 1.47
N ASP A 95 -15.95 4.04 0.30
CA ASP A 95 -17.28 3.44 0.25
C ASP A 95 -17.21 1.93 0.55
N ARG A 96 -17.71 1.54 1.72
CA ARG A 96 -17.65 0.17 2.24
C ARG A 96 -18.84 -0.70 1.82
N SER A 97 -19.64 -0.28 0.86
CA SER A 97 -20.73 -1.08 0.29
C SER A 97 -20.19 -2.25 -0.53
N CYS A 98 -19.39 -3.11 0.09
CA CYS A 98 -18.66 -4.19 -0.58
C CYS A 98 -19.58 -5.18 -1.30
N LEU A 99 -20.73 -5.49 -0.73
CA LEU A 99 -21.67 -6.48 -1.31
C LEU A 99 -22.21 -6.07 -2.68
N THR A 100 -22.33 -4.77 -2.92
CA THR A 100 -22.80 -4.22 -4.22
C THR A 100 -21.64 -3.75 -5.11
N CYS A 101 -20.41 -3.85 -4.64
CA CYS A 101 -19.24 -3.43 -5.37
C CYS A 101 -18.85 -4.43 -6.46
N LYS A 102 -18.56 -3.93 -7.68
CA LYS A 102 -18.07 -4.78 -8.79
C LYS A 102 -16.74 -5.50 -8.49
N ARG A 103 -15.98 -5.03 -7.51
CA ARG A 103 -14.71 -5.64 -7.04
C ARG A 103 -14.90 -6.59 -5.87
N ASN A 104 -16.12 -6.85 -5.44
CA ASN A 104 -16.36 -7.79 -4.33
C ASN A 104 -15.65 -9.13 -4.57
N GLN A 105 -15.00 -9.68 -3.55
CA GLN A 105 -14.18 -10.90 -3.56
C GLN A 105 -12.89 -10.85 -4.42
N SER A 106 -12.69 -9.82 -5.23
CA SER A 106 -11.45 -9.61 -6.04
C SER A 106 -10.73 -8.31 -5.69
N CYS A 107 -11.02 -7.73 -4.51
CA CYS A 107 -10.50 -6.45 -4.04
C CYS A 107 -9.35 -6.66 -3.06
N GLU A 108 -8.17 -6.15 -3.39
CA GLU A 108 -6.99 -6.19 -2.51
C GLU A 108 -7.22 -5.47 -1.17
N LEU A 109 -7.97 -4.36 -1.17
CA LEU A 109 -8.32 -3.63 0.05
C LEU A 109 -9.20 -4.48 0.97
N GLN A 110 -10.24 -5.13 0.41
CA GLN A 110 -11.12 -6.03 1.14
C GLN A 110 -10.35 -7.24 1.71
N ALA A 111 -9.47 -7.83 0.91
CA ALA A 111 -8.65 -8.95 1.36
C ALA A 111 -7.74 -8.58 2.54
N LEU A 112 -7.11 -7.40 2.48
CA LEU A 112 -6.28 -6.91 3.58
C LEU A 112 -7.09 -6.57 4.83
N ALA A 113 -8.29 -6.00 4.69
CA ALA A 113 -9.18 -5.73 5.81
C ALA A 113 -9.57 -7.02 6.54
N ASN A 114 -9.90 -8.06 5.78
CA ASN A 114 -10.21 -9.38 6.34
C ASN A 114 -8.98 -10.02 7.01
N GLU A 115 -7.81 -9.96 6.37
CA GLU A 115 -6.54 -10.51 6.91
C GLU A 115 -6.15 -9.83 8.24
N MET A 116 -6.42 -8.52 8.38
CA MET A 116 -6.12 -7.76 9.59
C MET A 116 -7.27 -7.74 10.60
N GLY A 117 -8.38 -8.43 10.33
CA GLY A 117 -9.53 -8.50 11.23
C GLY A 117 -10.18 -7.14 11.50
N ILE A 118 -10.27 -6.27 10.50
CA ILE A 118 -10.91 -4.97 10.62
C ILE A 118 -12.41 -5.15 10.35
N GLU A 119 -13.19 -5.17 11.40
CA GLU A 119 -14.66 -5.24 11.35
C GLU A 119 -15.27 -3.84 11.45
N ASP A 120 -14.82 -3.06 12.42
CA ASP A 120 -15.22 -1.68 12.64
C ASP A 120 -14.04 -0.72 12.47
N ILE A 121 -14.32 0.54 12.19
CA ILE A 121 -13.32 1.59 12.04
C ILE A 121 -13.29 2.44 13.30
N GLU A 122 -12.13 2.48 13.95
CA GLU A 122 -11.91 3.25 15.19
C GLU A 122 -11.82 4.77 14.93
N PHE A 123 -11.58 5.19 13.69
CA PHE A 123 -11.45 6.60 13.32
C PHE A 123 -12.77 7.14 12.78
N PRO A 124 -13.65 7.70 13.66
CA PRO A 124 -14.87 8.34 13.22
C PRO A 124 -14.52 9.65 12.50
N GLY A 125 -14.90 9.77 11.25
CA GLY A 125 -14.70 10.95 10.44
C GLY A 125 -15.87 11.16 9.50
N GLU A 126 -16.09 12.40 9.07
CA GLU A 126 -17.03 12.67 7.99
C GLU A 126 -16.45 12.17 6.67
N ARG A 127 -17.14 11.22 6.06
CA ARG A 127 -16.79 10.77 4.70
C ARG A 127 -17.21 11.84 3.70
N ILE A 128 -16.27 12.32 2.92
CA ILE A 128 -16.56 13.25 1.82
C ILE A 128 -17.23 12.48 0.69
N ILE A 129 -18.53 12.66 0.51
CA ILE A 129 -19.28 12.05 -0.60
C ILE A 129 -18.97 12.82 -1.88
N LYS A 130 -18.38 12.12 -2.84
CA LYS A 130 -18.00 12.65 -4.14
C LYS A 130 -19.03 12.26 -5.21
N THR A 131 -19.28 13.12 -6.17
CA THR A 131 -20.14 12.80 -7.32
C THR A 131 -19.52 11.71 -8.17
N ILE A 132 -20.40 10.87 -8.71
CA ILE A 132 -19.99 9.86 -9.70
C ILE A 132 -19.86 10.56 -11.05
N ASP A 133 -18.76 10.32 -11.75
CA ASP A 133 -18.52 10.86 -13.09
C ASP A 133 -19.02 9.84 -14.12
N GLU A 134 -20.10 10.21 -14.80
CA GLU A 134 -20.78 9.43 -15.84
C GLU A 134 -20.78 10.17 -17.19
N LEU A 135 -19.89 11.15 -17.38
CA LEU A 135 -19.81 11.95 -18.60
C LEU A 135 -19.45 11.11 -19.83
N SER A 136 -18.73 10.01 -19.64
CA SER A 136 -18.39 9.10 -20.73
C SER A 136 -19.39 7.95 -20.83
N PRO A 137 -19.91 7.64 -22.02
CA PRO A 137 -20.81 6.50 -22.20
C PRO A 137 -20.14 5.13 -21.95
N SER A 138 -18.82 5.09 -21.98
CA SER A 138 -18.04 3.84 -21.87
C SER A 138 -17.32 3.68 -20.52
N ILE A 139 -17.17 4.75 -19.76
CA ILE A 139 -16.40 4.74 -18.50
C ILE A 139 -17.16 5.50 -17.43
N VAL A 140 -17.51 4.82 -16.37
CA VAL A 140 -18.06 5.41 -15.13
C VAL A 140 -16.96 5.45 -14.09
N ARG A 141 -16.74 6.61 -13.49
CA ARG A 141 -15.75 6.81 -12.43
C ARG A 141 -16.41 7.15 -11.10
N ASP A 142 -16.32 6.23 -10.17
CA ASP A 142 -16.78 6.44 -8.80
C ASP A 142 -15.58 6.79 -7.88
N ASN A 143 -15.45 8.08 -7.58
CA ASN A 143 -14.38 8.58 -6.73
C ASN A 143 -14.54 8.21 -5.26
N ASN A 144 -15.71 7.73 -4.82
CA ASN A 144 -15.94 7.24 -3.45
C ASN A 144 -15.23 5.91 -3.19
N LYS A 145 -14.87 5.20 -4.26
CA LYS A 145 -14.13 3.92 -4.23
C LYS A 145 -12.64 4.08 -4.52
N CYS A 146 -12.17 5.32 -4.65
CA CYS A 146 -10.77 5.61 -4.94
C CYS A 146 -9.94 5.71 -3.66
N ILE A 147 -8.89 4.90 -3.55
CA ILE A 147 -7.92 4.91 -2.44
C ILE A 147 -6.66 5.75 -2.74
N LEU A 148 -6.67 6.56 -3.79
CA LEU A 148 -5.57 7.42 -4.23
C LEU A 148 -4.23 6.68 -4.44
N CYS A 149 -4.27 5.42 -4.82
CA CYS A 149 -3.07 4.58 -4.99
C CYS A 149 -2.20 4.94 -6.20
N ARG A 150 -2.69 5.79 -7.10
CA ARG A 150 -2.02 6.20 -8.34
C ARG A 150 -1.55 5.03 -9.23
N ARG A 151 -2.20 3.87 -9.15
CA ARG A 151 -1.93 2.73 -10.06
C ARG A 151 -2.48 2.94 -11.48
N TRP A 152 -3.27 3.98 -11.70
CA TRP A 152 -3.66 4.39 -13.03
C TRP A 152 -2.40 4.83 -13.80
N PRO A 153 -2.21 4.38 -15.05
CA PRO A 153 -1.09 4.86 -15.84
C PRO A 153 -1.15 6.38 -15.89
N PRO A 154 -0.03 7.09 -15.73
CA PRO A 154 -0.01 8.52 -15.91
C PRO A 154 -0.55 8.81 -17.30
N ALA A 155 -1.58 9.67 -17.39
CA ALA A 155 -2.04 10.15 -18.67
C ALA A 155 -0.83 10.69 -19.44
N PRO A 156 -0.67 10.38 -20.71
CA PRO A 156 0.42 10.94 -21.50
C PRO A 156 0.40 12.45 -21.32
N LYS A 157 1.57 13.07 -21.14
CA LYS A 157 1.78 14.47 -20.73
C LYS A 157 0.93 15.53 -21.51
N HIS A 158 0.23 15.13 -22.55
CA HIS A 158 -0.61 15.97 -23.41
C HIS A 158 -2.12 15.80 -23.22
N ARG A 159 -2.57 14.94 -22.28
CA ARG A 159 -3.98 14.92 -21.88
C ARG A 159 -4.05 15.24 -20.40
N ALA A 160 -4.09 16.52 -20.10
CA ALA A 160 -4.54 16.99 -18.81
C ALA A 160 -5.92 16.35 -18.57
N CYS A 161 -6.04 15.51 -17.54
CA CYS A 161 -7.32 15.27 -16.95
C CYS A 161 -7.75 16.64 -16.40
N LEU A 162 -8.59 17.33 -17.15
CA LEU A 162 -9.25 18.55 -16.66
C LEU A 162 -10.01 18.22 -15.38
N PRO A 163 -10.06 19.17 -14.42
CA PRO A 163 -10.65 19.00 -13.10
C PRO A 163 -12.12 18.62 -13.14
#